data_2623c5d89f397f10c721de54f27a876b
#
_entry.id   2623c5d89f397f10c721de54f27a876b
#
_cell.length_a   1.000
_cell.length_b   1.000
_cell.length_c   1.000
_cell.angle_alpha   90.00
_cell.angle_beta   90.00
_cell.angle_gamma   90.00
#
_symmetry.space_group_name_H-M   'P 1'
#
loop_
_entity.id
_entity.type
_entity.pdbx_description
1 polymer ?
#
loop_
_entity_poly.entity_id
_entity_poly.type
_entity_poly.pdbx_seq_one_letter_code
_entity_poly.pdbx_strand_id
1 'polypeptide(L)'
;MSVSSQQKEQLGVGICGLGTVGSGAFNLLVNNEAEISRKTNRRINVVQVGCRRDHPNCDLTGVDVTRDIFDVVKNPAVDIVLELIGGTDVAMQLVVAAIENKKHVVTANKALIALHGEKLFKMAADAGVCLKYEAAIAGGIPIVKAIREGLAGNDIEFVAGIINGTTNFILTEMESAGNRDFADVLAEAQALGYAEADPTFDIEGIDAAHKLTILSSIAFGVPLQFEAMYTEGISEITVEDIRYASELGFKIKHLGITTKTDRGIGLRVHPTLIQKDKMLAQVNGVMNAVLV
;
A
#
# COMPACT_ATOMS: atom_id res chain seq x y z
N MET A 1 -32.04 -14.56 22.03
CA MET A 1 -31.00 -15.49 22.49
C MET A 1 -29.65 -14.84 22.15
N SER A 2 -28.98 -14.29 23.16
CA SER A 2 -27.68 -13.65 22.97
C SER A 2 -26.61 -14.74 22.86
N VAL A 3 -26.09 -14.96 21.66
CA VAL A 3 -24.85 -15.71 21.49
C VAL A 3 -23.74 -14.82 22.00
N SER A 4 -23.33 -14.98 23.24
CA SER A 4 -22.09 -14.43 23.75
C SER A 4 -20.95 -15.14 23.02
N SER A 5 -20.46 -14.56 21.94
CA SER A 5 -19.16 -14.94 21.40
C SER A 5 -18.14 -14.60 22.49
N GLN A 6 -17.68 -15.62 23.25
CA GLN A 6 -16.51 -15.44 24.11
C GLN A 6 -15.38 -14.91 23.22
N GLN A 7 -15.08 -13.63 23.39
CA GLN A 7 -13.97 -13.00 22.66
C GLN A 7 -12.68 -13.69 23.11
N LYS A 8 -11.95 -14.26 22.16
CA LYS A 8 -10.65 -14.89 22.41
C LYS A 8 -9.73 -13.87 23.09
N GLU A 9 -9.18 -14.18 24.26
CA GLU A 9 -8.28 -13.29 25.00
C GLU A 9 -6.94 -13.09 24.26
N GLN A 10 -6.56 -14.07 23.44
CA GLN A 10 -5.32 -14.08 22.67
C GLN A 10 -5.60 -14.34 21.19
N LEU A 11 -4.95 -13.59 20.31
CA LEU A 11 -4.98 -13.75 18.86
C LEU A 11 -3.60 -14.19 18.36
N GLY A 12 -3.56 -15.28 17.60
CA GLY A 12 -2.36 -15.78 16.95
C GLY A 12 -2.19 -15.15 15.56
N VAL A 13 -1.01 -14.61 15.30
CA VAL A 13 -0.63 -14.05 13.99
C VAL A 13 0.32 -15.03 13.30
N GLY A 14 0.01 -15.35 12.05
CA GLY A 14 0.88 -16.05 11.13
C GLY A 14 1.41 -15.09 10.07
N ILE A 15 2.72 -15.05 9.84
CA ILE A 15 3.35 -14.18 8.85
C ILE A 15 3.83 -15.00 7.67
N CYS A 16 3.35 -14.69 6.47
CA CYS A 16 3.80 -15.31 5.22
C CYS A 16 4.68 -14.31 4.45
N GLY A 17 5.97 -14.62 4.41
CA GLY A 17 7.01 -13.74 3.86
C GLY A 17 7.74 -12.92 4.92
N LEU A 18 9.07 -13.08 4.98
CA LEU A 18 9.93 -12.39 5.95
C LEU A 18 10.98 -11.52 5.21
N GLY A 19 10.53 -10.80 4.17
CA GLY A 19 11.30 -9.77 3.50
C GLY A 19 11.29 -8.45 4.27
N THR A 20 11.58 -7.33 3.61
CA THR A 20 11.60 -5.99 4.24
C THR A 20 10.31 -5.66 5.00
N VAL A 21 9.15 -5.86 4.37
CA VAL A 21 7.86 -5.58 5.02
C VAL A 21 7.55 -6.59 6.11
N GLY A 22 7.78 -7.89 5.84
CA GLY A 22 7.50 -8.95 6.81
C GLY A 22 8.36 -8.87 8.07
N SER A 23 9.64 -8.61 7.93
CA SER A 23 10.55 -8.42 9.08
C SER A 23 10.18 -7.17 9.90
N GLY A 24 9.81 -6.07 9.20
CA GLY A 24 9.32 -4.87 9.86
C GLY A 24 8.03 -5.13 10.66
N ALA A 25 7.06 -5.83 10.07
CA ALA A 25 5.82 -6.20 10.74
C ALA A 25 6.06 -7.14 11.93
N PHE A 26 6.95 -8.13 11.77
CA PHE A 26 7.35 -9.03 12.84
C PHE A 26 7.93 -8.26 14.03
N ASN A 27 8.96 -7.45 13.78
CA ASN A 27 9.63 -6.67 14.82
C ASN A 27 8.68 -5.67 15.50
N LEU A 28 7.77 -5.05 14.74
CA LEU A 28 6.76 -4.15 15.29
C LEU A 28 5.84 -4.88 16.27
N LEU A 29 5.33 -6.07 15.89
CA LEU A 29 4.43 -6.86 16.73
C LEU A 29 5.12 -7.35 18.00
N VAL A 30 6.39 -7.79 17.91
CA VAL A 30 7.17 -8.29 19.04
C VAL A 30 7.58 -7.14 19.97
N ASN A 31 8.18 -6.07 19.42
CA ASN A 31 8.71 -4.99 20.23
C ASN A 31 7.62 -4.13 20.90
N ASN A 32 6.42 -4.07 20.32
CA ASN A 32 5.32 -3.27 20.84
C ASN A 32 4.17 -4.13 21.42
N GLU A 33 4.41 -5.40 21.73
CA GLU A 33 3.38 -6.35 22.19
C GLU A 33 2.56 -5.78 23.36
N ALA A 34 3.23 -5.23 24.36
CA ALA A 34 2.58 -4.69 25.55
C ALA A 34 1.64 -3.51 25.22
N GLU A 35 2.08 -2.58 24.37
CA GLU A 35 1.29 -1.41 23.97
C GLU A 35 0.13 -1.80 23.05
N ILE A 36 0.35 -2.72 22.13
CA ILE A 36 -0.69 -3.26 21.26
C ILE A 36 -1.76 -3.96 22.09
N SER A 37 -1.34 -4.82 23.03
CA SER A 37 -2.24 -5.54 23.92
C SER A 37 -3.06 -4.59 24.80
N ARG A 38 -2.43 -3.54 25.33
CA ARG A 38 -3.12 -2.50 26.09
C ARG A 38 -4.18 -1.77 25.26
N LYS A 39 -3.88 -1.40 24.01
CA LYS A 39 -4.81 -0.68 23.12
C LYS A 39 -5.95 -1.55 22.60
N THR A 40 -5.69 -2.82 22.34
CA THR A 40 -6.69 -3.74 21.78
C THR A 40 -7.47 -4.49 22.83
N ASN A 41 -7.04 -4.44 24.09
CA ASN A 41 -7.52 -5.27 25.20
C ASN A 41 -7.45 -6.78 24.87
N ARG A 42 -6.44 -7.18 24.08
CA ARG A 42 -6.19 -8.56 23.66
C ARG A 42 -4.71 -8.78 23.46
N ARG A 43 -4.24 -9.95 23.83
CA ARG A 43 -2.86 -10.36 23.52
C ARG A 43 -2.74 -10.74 22.05
N ILE A 44 -1.76 -10.18 21.35
CA ILE A 44 -1.49 -10.48 19.94
C ILE A 44 -0.07 -11.01 19.84
N ASN A 45 0.07 -12.28 19.46
CA ASN A 45 1.37 -12.95 19.39
C ASN A 45 1.61 -13.49 17.98
N VAL A 46 2.86 -13.34 17.48
CA VAL A 46 3.30 -14.06 16.30
C VAL A 46 3.55 -15.51 16.70
N VAL A 47 2.76 -16.43 16.16
CA VAL A 47 2.81 -17.87 16.50
C VAL A 47 3.52 -18.69 15.43
N GLN A 48 3.48 -18.25 14.18
CA GLN A 48 4.16 -18.94 13.08
C GLN A 48 4.62 -17.98 11.99
N VAL A 49 5.77 -18.28 11.39
CA VAL A 49 6.32 -17.57 10.24
C VAL A 49 6.59 -18.56 9.11
N GLY A 50 6.01 -18.29 7.94
CA GLY A 50 6.32 -19.00 6.69
C GLY A 50 7.27 -18.17 5.83
N CYS A 51 8.51 -18.62 5.64
CA CYS A 51 9.52 -17.90 4.88
C CYS A 51 10.51 -18.85 4.20
N ARG A 52 11.03 -18.44 3.03
CA ARG A 52 12.05 -19.20 2.32
C ARG A 52 13.42 -19.17 3.02
N ARG A 53 13.72 -18.06 3.70
CA ARG A 53 14.97 -17.81 4.44
C ARG A 53 14.63 -17.01 5.69
N ASP A 54 15.40 -17.22 6.76
CA ASP A 54 15.33 -16.41 7.95
C ASP A 54 15.86 -15.01 7.65
N HIS A 55 15.33 -14.01 8.37
CA HIS A 55 15.80 -12.64 8.23
C HIS A 55 16.74 -12.31 9.38
N PRO A 56 17.96 -11.76 9.12
CA PRO A 56 18.98 -11.57 10.15
C PRO A 56 18.55 -10.62 11.28
N ASN A 57 17.59 -9.75 11.01
CA ASN A 57 17.10 -8.77 12.00
C ASN A 57 15.84 -9.22 12.73
N CYS A 58 15.46 -10.50 12.63
CA CYS A 58 14.30 -11.06 13.34
C CYS A 58 14.77 -12.14 14.32
N ASP A 59 14.48 -11.94 15.60
CA ASP A 59 14.66 -13.00 16.60
C ASP A 59 13.43 -13.91 16.58
N LEU A 60 13.58 -15.08 15.95
CA LEU A 60 12.53 -16.07 15.80
C LEU A 60 12.45 -17.06 16.97
N THR A 61 13.14 -16.80 18.08
CA THR A 61 13.12 -17.65 19.26
C THR A 61 11.70 -17.80 19.81
N GLY A 62 11.22 -19.04 19.92
CA GLY A 62 9.88 -19.33 20.42
C GLY A 62 8.76 -19.16 19.37
N VAL A 63 9.10 -18.87 18.12
CA VAL A 63 8.16 -18.79 16.99
C VAL A 63 8.33 -20.02 16.10
N ASP A 64 7.23 -20.64 15.72
CA ASP A 64 7.27 -21.76 14.78
C ASP A 64 7.62 -21.27 13.37
N VAL A 65 8.64 -21.89 12.73
CA VAL A 65 9.12 -21.49 11.40
C VAL A 65 8.90 -22.61 10.39
N THR A 66 8.18 -22.31 9.33
CA THR A 66 7.97 -23.25 8.21
C THR A 66 8.56 -22.71 6.90
N ARG A 67 8.91 -23.62 5.99
CA ARG A 67 9.34 -23.29 4.62
C ARG A 67 8.20 -23.37 3.61
N ASP A 68 7.04 -23.88 4.04
CA ASP A 68 5.79 -23.85 3.26
C ASP A 68 4.81 -22.84 3.88
N ILE A 69 4.57 -21.73 3.16
CA ILE A 69 3.63 -20.68 3.62
C ILE A 69 2.19 -21.19 3.82
N PHE A 70 1.82 -22.30 3.15
CA PHE A 70 0.49 -22.89 3.29
C PHE A 70 0.30 -23.65 4.62
N ASP A 71 1.36 -23.98 5.33
CA ASP A 71 1.23 -24.52 6.68
C ASP A 71 0.72 -23.48 7.66
N VAL A 72 1.09 -22.19 7.44
CA VAL A 72 0.62 -21.06 8.25
C VAL A 72 -0.91 -20.96 8.22
N VAL A 73 -1.51 -21.08 7.04
CA VAL A 73 -2.98 -20.97 6.91
C VAL A 73 -3.73 -22.18 7.46
N LYS A 74 -3.08 -23.34 7.54
CA LYS A 74 -3.65 -24.57 8.13
C LYS A 74 -3.50 -24.62 9.66
N ASN A 75 -2.59 -23.82 10.23
CA ASN A 75 -2.33 -23.86 11.66
C ASN A 75 -3.54 -23.36 12.48
N PRO A 76 -4.13 -24.19 13.36
CA PRO A 76 -5.30 -23.80 14.16
C PRO A 76 -5.00 -22.70 15.18
N ALA A 77 -3.73 -22.49 15.54
CA ALA A 77 -3.32 -21.43 16.46
C ALA A 77 -3.25 -20.05 15.78
N VAL A 78 -3.26 -20.00 14.45
CA VAL A 78 -3.28 -18.75 13.68
C VAL A 78 -4.71 -18.27 13.51
N ASP A 79 -5.00 -17.04 13.89
CA ASP A 79 -6.27 -16.34 13.67
C ASP A 79 -6.17 -15.31 12.53
N ILE A 80 -5.01 -14.68 12.39
CA ILE A 80 -4.75 -13.62 11.43
C ILE A 80 -3.52 -13.99 10.59
N VAL A 81 -3.67 -13.99 9.28
CA VAL A 81 -2.57 -14.22 8.32
C VAL A 81 -2.11 -12.89 7.74
N LEU A 82 -0.82 -12.60 7.85
CA LEU A 82 -0.19 -11.48 7.14
C LEU A 82 0.38 -12.01 5.82
N GLU A 83 -0.19 -11.62 4.68
CA GLU A 83 0.34 -11.90 3.34
C GLU A 83 1.32 -10.80 2.93
N LEU A 84 2.62 -11.13 2.93
CA LEU A 84 3.72 -10.20 2.68
C LEU A 84 4.76 -10.82 1.72
N ILE A 85 4.30 -11.70 0.80
CA ILE A 85 5.18 -12.42 -0.12
C ILE A 85 5.37 -11.71 -1.47
N GLY A 86 4.43 -10.82 -1.84
CA GLY A 86 4.42 -10.16 -3.14
C GLY A 86 4.02 -11.07 -4.31
N GLY A 87 3.94 -10.49 -5.51
CA GLY A 87 3.40 -11.17 -6.69
C GLY A 87 1.88 -11.37 -6.60
N THR A 88 1.28 -11.96 -7.63
CA THR A 88 -0.18 -12.15 -7.67
C THR A 88 -0.61 -13.60 -7.56
N ASP A 89 0.09 -14.54 -8.22
CA ASP A 89 -0.36 -15.93 -8.36
C ASP A 89 -0.36 -16.69 -7.03
N VAL A 90 0.81 -16.78 -6.38
CA VAL A 90 0.95 -17.50 -5.09
C VAL A 90 0.24 -16.73 -3.98
N ALA A 91 0.30 -15.41 -4.00
CA ALA A 91 -0.41 -14.57 -3.03
C ALA A 91 -1.93 -14.77 -3.11
N MET A 92 -2.50 -14.85 -4.32
CA MET A 92 -3.92 -15.16 -4.52
C MET A 92 -4.29 -16.51 -3.92
N GLN A 93 -3.51 -17.56 -4.19
CA GLN A 93 -3.75 -18.90 -3.65
C GLN A 93 -3.68 -18.90 -2.11
N LEU A 94 -2.69 -18.20 -1.54
CA LEU A 94 -2.51 -18.10 -0.10
C LEU A 94 -3.68 -17.38 0.58
N VAL A 95 -4.12 -16.24 0.03
CA VAL A 95 -5.25 -15.47 0.59
C VAL A 95 -6.55 -16.26 0.49
N VAL A 96 -6.80 -16.93 -0.64
CA VAL A 96 -7.96 -17.83 -0.79
C VAL A 96 -7.91 -18.94 0.25
N ALA A 97 -6.78 -19.63 0.39
CA ALA A 97 -6.63 -20.71 1.38
C ALA A 97 -6.82 -20.18 2.83
N ALA A 98 -6.33 -18.98 3.15
CA ALA A 98 -6.55 -18.37 4.45
C ALA A 98 -8.04 -18.10 4.72
N ILE A 99 -8.77 -17.55 3.75
CA ILE A 99 -10.21 -17.28 3.85
C ILE A 99 -11.00 -18.58 4.03
N GLU A 100 -10.68 -19.62 3.24
CA GLU A 100 -11.31 -20.95 3.33
C GLU A 100 -11.08 -21.60 4.70
N ASN A 101 -9.90 -21.39 5.30
CA ASN A 101 -9.58 -21.81 6.66
C ASN A 101 -10.09 -20.85 7.75
N LYS A 102 -11.00 -19.91 7.40
CA LYS A 102 -11.63 -18.97 8.33
C LYS A 102 -10.62 -18.06 9.05
N LYS A 103 -9.50 -17.73 8.41
CA LYS A 103 -8.52 -16.79 8.94
C LYS A 103 -8.81 -15.37 8.46
N HIS A 104 -8.64 -14.39 9.34
CA HIS A 104 -8.55 -12.99 8.92
C HIS A 104 -7.27 -12.77 8.13
N VAL A 105 -7.30 -11.89 7.14
CA VAL A 105 -6.13 -11.61 6.29
C VAL A 105 -5.78 -10.13 6.35
N VAL A 106 -4.49 -9.84 6.43
CA VAL A 106 -3.93 -8.50 6.22
C VAL A 106 -2.87 -8.61 5.12
N THR A 107 -3.00 -7.81 4.08
CA THR A 107 -2.05 -7.81 2.96
C THR A 107 -1.49 -6.42 2.68
N ALA A 108 -0.23 -6.35 2.27
CA ALA A 108 0.40 -5.16 1.72
C ALA A 108 0.45 -5.17 0.18
N ASN A 109 -0.18 -6.16 -0.45
CA ASN A 109 -0.06 -6.44 -1.87
C ASN A 109 -1.07 -5.65 -2.70
N LYS A 110 -0.66 -4.47 -3.14
CA LYS A 110 -1.49 -3.57 -3.94
C LYS A 110 -1.97 -4.19 -5.25
N ALA A 111 -1.08 -4.93 -5.96
CA ALA A 111 -1.42 -5.56 -7.23
C ALA A 111 -2.50 -6.64 -7.04
N LEU A 112 -2.37 -7.46 -6.01
CA LEU A 112 -3.39 -8.46 -5.67
C LEU A 112 -4.76 -7.82 -5.42
N ILE A 113 -4.80 -6.73 -4.66
CA ILE A 113 -6.06 -6.03 -4.36
C ILE A 113 -6.61 -5.32 -5.60
N ALA A 114 -5.77 -4.62 -6.38
CA ALA A 114 -6.22 -3.91 -7.58
C ALA A 114 -6.80 -4.85 -8.64
N LEU A 115 -6.21 -6.04 -8.82
CA LEU A 115 -6.60 -6.99 -9.87
C LEU A 115 -7.67 -8.00 -9.42
N HIS A 116 -7.66 -8.39 -8.14
CA HIS A 116 -8.49 -9.49 -7.64
C HIS A 116 -9.31 -9.13 -6.41
N GLY A 117 -9.27 -7.87 -5.97
CA GLY A 117 -9.87 -7.41 -4.72
C GLY A 117 -11.36 -7.71 -4.62
N GLU A 118 -12.15 -7.48 -5.68
CA GLU A 118 -13.59 -7.75 -5.66
C GLU A 118 -13.91 -9.21 -5.31
N LYS A 119 -13.23 -10.15 -5.97
CA LYS A 119 -13.39 -11.57 -5.69
C LYS A 119 -13.02 -11.88 -4.24
N LEU A 120 -11.88 -11.37 -3.79
CA LEU A 120 -11.36 -11.64 -2.44
C LEU A 120 -12.24 -11.00 -1.35
N PHE A 121 -12.77 -9.78 -1.56
CA PHE A 121 -13.68 -9.12 -0.63
C PHE A 121 -14.99 -9.91 -0.49
N LYS A 122 -15.55 -10.37 -1.63
CA LYS A 122 -16.74 -11.21 -1.62
C LYS A 122 -16.50 -12.51 -0.86
N MET A 123 -15.42 -13.22 -1.16
CA MET A 123 -15.06 -14.46 -0.47
C MET A 123 -14.89 -14.25 1.03
N ALA A 124 -14.20 -13.19 1.45
CA ALA A 124 -13.99 -12.86 2.86
C ALA A 124 -15.34 -12.57 3.57
N ALA A 125 -16.22 -11.80 2.93
CA ALA A 125 -17.56 -11.51 3.46
C ALA A 125 -18.39 -12.78 3.60
N ASP A 126 -18.45 -13.64 2.58
CA ASP A 126 -19.17 -14.91 2.58
C ASP A 126 -18.61 -15.88 3.66
N ALA A 127 -17.31 -15.81 3.90
CA ALA A 127 -16.63 -16.61 4.94
C ALA A 127 -16.76 -16.04 6.37
N GLY A 128 -17.23 -14.79 6.52
CA GLY A 128 -17.33 -14.08 7.80
C GLY A 128 -15.96 -13.66 8.37
N VAL A 129 -14.95 -13.45 7.52
CA VAL A 129 -13.62 -13.01 7.92
C VAL A 129 -13.30 -11.62 7.35
N CYS A 130 -12.31 -10.94 7.92
CA CYS A 130 -11.85 -9.63 7.44
C CYS A 130 -10.67 -9.79 6.49
N LEU A 131 -10.69 -9.03 5.39
CA LEU A 131 -9.52 -8.78 4.55
C LEU A 131 -9.16 -7.29 4.68
N LYS A 132 -7.98 -6.99 5.23
CA LYS A 132 -7.46 -5.63 5.45
C LYS A 132 -6.23 -5.40 4.59
N TYR A 133 -6.07 -4.16 4.06
CA TYR A 133 -5.04 -3.84 3.07
C TYR A 133 -4.52 -2.40 3.19
N GLU A 134 -4.49 -1.84 4.42
CA GLU A 134 -3.98 -0.50 4.68
C GLU A 134 -2.59 -0.27 4.08
N ALA A 135 -1.69 -1.24 4.28
CA ALA A 135 -0.31 -1.16 3.80
C ALA A 135 -0.14 -1.31 2.28
N ALA A 136 -1.22 -1.63 1.55
CA ALA A 136 -1.20 -1.68 0.08
C ALA A 136 -1.19 -0.28 -0.56
N ILE A 137 -1.49 0.79 0.20
CA ILE A 137 -1.63 2.14 -0.30
C ILE A 137 -0.83 3.11 0.59
N ALA A 138 -0.08 4.04 -0.03
CA ALA A 138 0.52 5.21 0.62
C ALA A 138 1.23 4.90 1.96
N GLY A 139 2.09 3.90 1.99
CA GLY A 139 2.76 3.33 3.17
C GLY A 139 2.96 4.32 4.34
N GLY A 140 2.55 3.95 5.54
CA GLY A 140 2.59 4.80 6.72
C GLY A 140 1.43 5.80 6.87
N ILE A 141 0.69 6.12 5.79
CA ILE A 141 -0.50 6.99 5.85
C ILE A 141 -1.74 6.10 6.02
N PRO A 142 -2.53 6.22 7.10
CA PRO A 142 -3.72 5.39 7.32
C PRO A 142 -4.91 5.86 6.48
N ILE A 143 -4.74 5.94 5.15
CA ILE A 143 -5.70 6.56 4.23
C ILE A 143 -6.93 5.70 4.00
N VAL A 144 -6.79 4.36 3.95
CA VAL A 144 -7.93 3.45 3.79
C VAL A 144 -8.87 3.60 4.98
N LYS A 145 -8.31 3.60 6.18
CA LYS A 145 -9.08 3.79 7.41
C LYS A 145 -9.68 5.19 7.50
N ALA A 146 -8.92 6.23 7.13
CA ALA A 146 -9.41 7.61 7.11
C ALA A 146 -10.65 7.75 6.22
N ILE A 147 -10.60 7.22 5.00
CA ILE A 147 -11.73 7.30 4.06
C ILE A 147 -12.90 6.42 4.53
N ARG A 148 -12.66 5.16 4.91
CA ARG A 148 -13.73 4.20 5.23
C ARG A 148 -14.39 4.43 6.58
N GLU A 149 -13.67 4.94 7.55
CA GLU A 149 -14.15 5.11 8.92
C GLU A 149 -14.27 6.60 9.27
N GLY A 150 -13.20 7.39 9.08
CA GLY A 150 -13.17 8.79 9.45
C GLY A 150 -14.09 9.67 8.62
N LEU A 151 -14.19 9.40 7.33
CA LEU A 151 -14.99 10.17 6.37
C LEU A 151 -16.26 9.43 5.91
N ALA A 152 -16.66 8.36 6.62
CA ALA A 152 -17.81 7.52 6.22
C ALA A 152 -19.14 8.28 6.03
N GLY A 153 -19.31 9.42 6.70
CA GLY A 153 -20.50 10.26 6.60
C GLY A 153 -20.40 11.39 5.57
N ASN A 154 -19.28 11.50 4.85
CA ASN A 154 -19.03 12.59 3.90
C ASN A 154 -19.29 12.14 2.45
N ASP A 155 -19.74 13.05 1.62
CA ASP A 155 -19.73 12.88 0.15
C ASP A 155 -18.38 13.37 -0.37
N ILE A 156 -17.52 12.42 -0.78
CA ILE A 156 -16.19 12.72 -1.27
C ILE A 156 -16.30 13.15 -2.74
N GLU A 157 -15.80 14.33 -3.07
CA GLU A 157 -15.81 14.87 -4.42
C GLU A 157 -14.58 14.49 -5.23
N PHE A 158 -13.41 14.45 -4.55
CA PHE A 158 -12.13 14.07 -5.18
C PHE A 158 -11.15 13.50 -4.18
N VAL A 159 -10.18 12.75 -4.69
CA VAL A 159 -8.95 12.37 -3.99
C VAL A 159 -7.79 12.68 -4.91
N ALA A 160 -6.77 13.36 -4.39
CA ALA A 160 -5.55 13.64 -5.12
C ALA A 160 -4.34 13.32 -4.22
N GLY A 161 -3.31 12.70 -4.79
CA GLY A 161 -2.16 12.37 -3.94
C GLY A 161 -0.86 12.10 -4.69
N ILE A 162 0.23 12.36 -3.98
CA ILE A 162 1.56 11.85 -4.30
C ILE A 162 1.65 10.49 -3.62
N ILE A 163 1.52 9.41 -4.39
CA ILE A 163 1.37 8.04 -3.89
C ILE A 163 2.48 7.10 -4.35
N ASN A 164 3.50 7.64 -5.04
CA ASN A 164 4.74 6.96 -5.37
C ASN A 164 5.94 7.80 -4.92
N GLY A 165 6.78 7.24 -4.03
CA GLY A 165 7.93 7.93 -3.46
C GLY A 165 9.07 8.10 -4.46
N THR A 166 9.30 7.12 -5.33
CA THR A 166 10.37 7.14 -6.35
C THR A 166 10.18 8.28 -7.34
N THR A 167 8.98 8.42 -7.92
CA THR A 167 8.66 9.51 -8.85
C THR A 167 8.72 10.87 -8.18
N ASN A 168 8.26 10.97 -6.92
CA ASN A 168 8.34 12.24 -6.20
C ASN A 168 9.80 12.63 -5.88
N PHE A 169 10.65 11.66 -5.52
CA PHE A 169 12.07 11.88 -5.33
C PHE A 169 12.73 12.42 -6.61
N ILE A 170 12.51 11.73 -7.74
CA ILE A 170 13.09 12.10 -9.03
C ILE A 170 12.69 13.54 -9.39
N LEU A 171 11.41 13.87 -9.40
CA LEU A 171 10.94 15.21 -9.74
C LEU A 171 11.43 16.30 -8.75
N THR A 172 11.59 15.95 -7.47
CA THR A 172 12.14 16.86 -6.46
C THR A 172 13.62 17.17 -6.73
N GLU A 173 14.42 16.15 -7.03
CA GLU A 173 15.84 16.31 -7.27
C GLU A 173 16.13 16.96 -8.64
N MET A 174 15.30 16.74 -9.65
CA MET A 174 15.37 17.47 -10.91
C MET A 174 15.13 18.98 -10.73
N GLU A 175 14.27 19.37 -9.77
CA GLU A 175 14.01 20.78 -9.42
C GLU A 175 15.09 21.38 -8.52
N SER A 176 15.92 20.57 -7.86
CA SER A 176 16.93 21.02 -6.91
C SER A 176 18.03 21.84 -7.58
N ALA A 177 18.89 22.51 -6.78
CA ALA A 177 19.89 23.45 -7.26
C ALA A 177 20.79 22.85 -8.37
N GLY A 178 20.59 23.32 -9.62
CA GLY A 178 21.37 22.92 -10.77
C GLY A 178 20.59 22.32 -11.93
N ASN A 179 19.27 22.09 -11.78
CA ASN A 179 18.42 21.46 -12.81
C ASN A 179 19.08 20.19 -13.37
N ARG A 180 18.94 19.10 -12.66
CA ARG A 180 19.58 17.81 -12.96
C ARG A 180 18.76 17.02 -13.97
N ASP A 181 19.44 16.34 -14.88
CA ASP A 181 18.78 15.48 -15.86
C ASP A 181 18.11 14.27 -15.21
N PHE A 182 17.01 13.82 -15.82
CA PHE A 182 16.23 12.65 -15.37
C PHE A 182 17.10 11.40 -15.18
N ALA A 183 17.99 11.12 -16.13
CA ALA A 183 18.85 9.94 -16.10
C ALA A 183 19.83 9.94 -14.91
N ASP A 184 20.41 11.10 -14.59
CA ASP A 184 21.34 11.26 -13.47
C ASP A 184 20.62 11.08 -12.13
N VAL A 185 19.43 11.65 -11.99
CA VAL A 185 18.63 11.54 -10.79
C VAL A 185 18.07 10.12 -10.61
N LEU A 186 17.67 9.45 -11.69
CA LEU A 186 17.25 8.04 -11.65
C LEU A 186 18.41 7.13 -11.19
N ALA A 187 19.62 7.35 -11.69
CA ALA A 187 20.78 6.58 -11.25
C ALA A 187 21.08 6.78 -9.76
N GLU A 188 20.92 8.00 -9.24
CA GLU A 188 21.02 8.26 -7.81
C GLU A 188 19.91 7.58 -7.00
N ALA A 189 18.66 7.62 -7.47
CA ALA A 189 17.54 6.92 -6.83
C ALA A 189 17.81 5.42 -6.73
N GLN A 190 18.40 4.81 -7.76
CA GLN A 190 18.82 3.42 -7.77
C GLN A 190 19.95 3.15 -6.78
N ALA A 191 20.97 4.02 -6.73
CA ALA A 191 22.09 3.90 -5.80
C ALA A 191 21.63 4.01 -4.32
N LEU A 192 20.63 4.85 -4.05
CA LEU A 192 20.02 5.01 -2.73
C LEU A 192 19.00 3.91 -2.38
N GLY A 193 18.66 3.02 -3.33
CA GLY A 193 17.67 1.96 -3.16
C GLY A 193 16.22 2.44 -3.19
N TYR A 194 15.94 3.63 -3.72
CA TYR A 194 14.59 4.16 -3.93
C TYR A 194 13.97 3.67 -5.23
N ALA A 195 14.79 3.31 -6.21
CA ALA A 195 14.37 2.68 -7.47
C ALA A 195 15.05 1.32 -7.63
N GLU A 196 14.33 0.36 -8.19
CA GLU A 196 14.89 -0.94 -8.58
C GLU A 196 15.71 -0.82 -9.88
N ALA A 197 16.43 -1.90 -10.24
CA ALA A 197 17.20 -1.95 -11.50
C ALA A 197 16.30 -1.76 -12.73
N ASP A 198 15.08 -2.30 -12.69
CA ASP A 198 14.02 -1.97 -13.65
C ASP A 198 12.99 -1.06 -12.95
N PRO A 199 13.06 0.27 -13.16
CA PRO A 199 12.21 1.23 -12.48
C PRO A 199 10.87 1.45 -13.21
N THR A 200 10.61 0.78 -14.33
CA THR A 200 9.46 1.02 -15.23
C THR A 200 8.14 1.07 -14.48
N PHE A 201 7.94 0.19 -13.52
CA PHE A 201 6.70 0.11 -12.75
C PHE A 201 6.40 1.39 -11.96
N ASP A 202 7.45 2.08 -11.49
CA ASP A 202 7.34 3.35 -10.78
C ASP A 202 7.27 4.52 -11.76
N ILE A 203 8.27 4.66 -12.66
CA ILE A 203 8.43 5.85 -13.51
C ILE A 203 7.32 6.01 -14.55
N GLU A 204 6.71 4.91 -15.00
CA GLU A 204 5.56 4.92 -15.92
C GLU A 204 4.21 5.02 -15.18
N GLY A 205 4.21 5.16 -13.84
CA GLY A 205 3.03 5.42 -13.05
C GLY A 205 2.14 4.22 -12.74
N ILE A 206 2.56 3.00 -13.09
CA ILE A 206 1.75 1.78 -12.90
C ILE A 206 1.52 1.49 -11.42
N ASP A 207 2.55 1.68 -10.57
CA ASP A 207 2.43 1.60 -9.12
C ASP A 207 1.38 2.55 -8.56
N ALA A 208 1.43 3.81 -8.98
CA ALA A 208 0.47 4.82 -8.57
C ALA A 208 -0.95 4.51 -9.08
N ALA A 209 -1.07 3.95 -10.29
CA ALA A 209 -2.34 3.55 -10.86
C ALA A 209 -3.01 2.42 -10.07
N HIS A 210 -2.28 1.39 -9.65
CA HIS A 210 -2.82 0.35 -8.76
C HIS A 210 -3.35 0.93 -7.46
N LYS A 211 -2.58 1.83 -6.82
CA LYS A 211 -2.98 2.47 -5.57
C LYS A 211 -4.21 3.36 -5.74
N LEU A 212 -4.27 4.15 -6.82
CA LEU A 212 -5.39 5.03 -7.10
C LEU A 212 -6.67 4.26 -7.41
N THR A 213 -6.58 3.13 -8.11
CA THR A 213 -7.73 2.23 -8.36
C THR A 213 -8.39 1.83 -7.04
N ILE A 214 -7.59 1.45 -6.05
CA ILE A 214 -8.11 1.06 -4.73
C ILE A 214 -8.68 2.27 -3.99
N LEU A 215 -7.99 3.41 -4.01
CA LEU A 215 -8.49 4.64 -3.36
C LEU A 215 -9.82 5.10 -3.94
N SER A 216 -9.96 5.07 -5.26
CA SER A 216 -11.20 5.44 -5.95
C SER A 216 -12.36 4.52 -5.58
N SER A 217 -12.11 3.22 -5.57
CA SER A 217 -13.11 2.22 -5.16
C SER A 217 -13.62 2.47 -3.75
N ILE A 218 -12.72 2.80 -2.82
CA ILE A 218 -13.09 3.07 -1.42
C ILE A 218 -13.83 4.40 -1.28
N ALA A 219 -13.35 5.45 -1.97
CA ALA A 219 -13.88 6.80 -1.83
C ALA A 219 -15.30 6.93 -2.43
N PHE A 220 -15.55 6.27 -3.55
CA PHE A 220 -16.80 6.44 -4.32
C PHE A 220 -17.70 5.21 -4.32
N GLY A 221 -17.28 4.10 -3.70
CA GLY A 221 -18.08 2.85 -3.68
C GLY A 221 -18.25 2.22 -5.07
N VAL A 222 -17.27 2.39 -5.96
CA VAL A 222 -17.27 1.84 -7.33
C VAL A 222 -16.40 0.60 -7.44
N PRO A 223 -16.63 -0.28 -8.43
CA PRO A 223 -15.73 -1.41 -8.69
C PRO A 223 -14.28 -0.99 -8.94
N LEU A 224 -13.36 -1.91 -8.74
CA LEU A 224 -11.95 -1.73 -9.10
C LEU A 224 -11.80 -1.67 -10.63
N GLN A 225 -11.39 -0.52 -11.19
CA GLN A 225 -11.36 -0.26 -12.64
C GLN A 225 -9.96 0.15 -13.10
N PHE A 226 -8.98 -0.71 -12.92
CA PHE A 226 -7.61 -0.44 -13.32
C PHE A 226 -7.47 -0.15 -14.82
N GLU A 227 -8.14 -0.94 -15.68
CA GLU A 227 -8.09 -0.82 -17.14
C GLU A 227 -8.70 0.50 -17.68
N ALA A 228 -9.53 1.17 -16.89
CA ALA A 228 -10.16 2.45 -17.28
C ALA A 228 -9.31 3.67 -16.91
N MET A 229 -8.16 3.47 -16.29
CA MET A 229 -7.31 4.56 -15.78
C MET A 229 -6.44 5.14 -16.89
N TYR A 230 -6.46 6.46 -17.03
CA TYR A 230 -5.42 7.17 -17.78
C TYR A 230 -4.13 7.19 -16.95
N THR A 231 -3.04 6.70 -17.54
CA THR A 231 -1.74 6.65 -16.86
C THR A 231 -0.67 7.21 -17.78
N GLU A 232 0.09 8.18 -17.28
CA GLU A 232 1.23 8.80 -17.93
C GLU A 232 2.39 8.86 -16.93
N GLY A 233 3.56 8.42 -17.36
CA GLY A 233 4.79 8.40 -16.55
C GLY A 233 5.48 9.75 -16.45
N ILE A 234 6.69 9.72 -15.87
CA ILE A 234 7.54 10.90 -15.73
C ILE A 234 8.81 10.85 -16.62
N SER A 235 8.99 9.77 -17.38
CA SER A 235 10.19 9.54 -18.19
C SER A 235 10.43 10.61 -19.27
N GLU A 236 9.36 11.24 -19.75
CA GLU A 236 9.42 12.29 -20.77
C GLU A 236 9.57 13.71 -20.18
N ILE A 237 9.58 13.87 -18.85
CA ILE A 237 9.74 15.19 -18.21
C ILE A 237 11.21 15.64 -18.33
N THR A 238 11.39 16.78 -18.94
CA THR A 238 12.72 17.35 -19.19
C THR A 238 13.10 18.40 -18.14
N VAL A 239 14.38 18.76 -18.12
CA VAL A 239 14.90 19.88 -17.31
C VAL A 239 14.23 21.22 -17.71
N GLU A 240 13.95 21.40 -18.99
CA GLU A 240 13.27 22.58 -19.51
C GLU A 240 11.84 22.68 -18.97
N ASP A 241 11.11 21.57 -18.89
CA ASP A 241 9.75 21.54 -18.33
C ASP A 241 9.75 21.97 -16.86
N ILE A 242 10.69 21.43 -16.06
CA ILE A 242 10.86 21.79 -14.65
C ILE A 242 11.18 23.27 -14.51
N ARG A 243 12.10 23.80 -15.36
CA ARG A 243 12.47 25.22 -15.34
C ARG A 243 11.29 26.12 -15.68
N TYR A 244 10.59 25.83 -16.77
CA TYR A 244 9.42 26.63 -17.18
C TYR A 244 8.29 26.58 -16.17
N ALA A 245 8.01 25.42 -15.61
CA ALA A 245 7.05 25.32 -14.52
C ALA A 245 7.44 26.21 -13.34
N SER A 246 8.73 26.19 -12.97
CA SER A 246 9.25 26.98 -11.86
C SER A 246 9.18 28.49 -12.13
N GLU A 247 9.50 28.94 -13.34
CA GLU A 247 9.39 30.35 -13.78
C GLU A 247 7.95 30.87 -13.75
N LEU A 248 6.98 29.97 -14.06
CA LEU A 248 5.55 30.26 -14.02
C LEU A 248 4.94 30.17 -12.62
N GLY A 249 5.73 29.84 -11.59
CA GLY A 249 5.25 29.72 -10.21
C GLY A 249 4.63 28.36 -9.87
N PHE A 250 4.91 27.32 -10.66
CA PHE A 250 4.44 25.95 -10.45
C PHE A 250 5.58 24.99 -10.13
N LYS A 251 5.21 23.83 -9.59
CA LYS A 251 6.00 22.61 -9.52
C LYS A 251 5.33 21.51 -10.31
N ILE A 252 6.13 20.61 -10.88
CA ILE A 252 5.62 19.38 -11.48
C ILE A 252 5.63 18.30 -10.39
N LYS A 253 4.47 17.69 -10.16
CA LYS A 253 4.30 16.53 -9.28
C LYS A 253 3.58 15.41 -10.01
N HIS A 254 3.97 14.17 -9.77
CA HIS A 254 3.27 13.00 -10.32
C HIS A 254 2.10 12.65 -9.40
N LEU A 255 0.88 12.92 -9.84
CA LEU A 255 -0.31 12.76 -9.02
C LEU A 255 -1.20 11.62 -9.51
N GLY A 256 -1.70 10.84 -8.56
CA GLY A 256 -2.93 10.08 -8.72
C GLY A 256 -4.12 10.97 -8.36
N ILE A 257 -5.06 11.12 -9.29
CA ILE A 257 -6.24 11.97 -9.12
C ILE A 257 -7.49 11.19 -9.49
N THR A 258 -8.45 11.14 -8.59
CA THR A 258 -9.79 10.63 -8.88
C THR A 258 -10.84 11.66 -8.48
N THR A 259 -11.84 11.86 -9.35
CA THR A 259 -12.87 12.89 -9.17
C THR A 259 -14.25 12.35 -9.54
N LYS A 260 -15.24 12.70 -8.72
CA LYS A 260 -16.64 12.46 -9.01
C LYS A 260 -17.19 13.61 -9.86
N THR A 261 -17.83 13.28 -10.96
CA THR A 261 -18.45 14.25 -11.88
C THR A 261 -19.85 13.78 -12.27
N ASP A 262 -20.65 14.65 -12.89
CA ASP A 262 -21.97 14.31 -13.43
C ASP A 262 -21.91 13.22 -14.51
N ARG A 263 -20.73 12.98 -15.11
CA ARG A 263 -20.50 12.00 -16.17
C ARG A 263 -19.91 10.68 -15.66
N GLY A 264 -19.60 10.58 -14.35
CA GLY A 264 -18.99 9.41 -13.74
C GLY A 264 -17.71 9.75 -12.97
N ILE A 265 -16.92 8.73 -12.69
CA ILE A 265 -15.68 8.86 -11.94
C ILE A 265 -14.50 8.99 -12.90
N GLY A 266 -13.74 10.06 -12.78
CA GLY A 266 -12.49 10.25 -13.49
C GLY A 266 -11.33 9.60 -12.73
N LEU A 267 -10.47 8.85 -13.45
CA LEU A 267 -9.29 8.17 -12.92
C LEU A 267 -8.06 8.54 -13.75
N ARG A 268 -7.07 9.15 -13.15
CA ARG A 268 -5.84 9.53 -13.86
C ARG A 268 -4.61 9.59 -12.97
N VAL A 269 -3.50 9.13 -13.51
CA VAL A 269 -2.17 9.27 -12.95
C VAL A 269 -1.31 9.97 -14.00
N HIS A 270 -0.79 11.14 -13.69
CA HIS A 270 0.04 11.90 -14.65
C HIS A 270 0.84 13.01 -13.98
N PRO A 271 1.89 13.53 -14.65
CA PRO A 271 2.55 14.75 -14.24
C PRO A 271 1.55 15.92 -14.20
N THR A 272 1.59 16.69 -13.12
CA THR A 272 0.63 17.78 -12.87
C THR A 272 1.34 19.03 -12.40
N LEU A 273 0.98 20.16 -13.00
CA LEU A 273 1.43 21.49 -12.55
C LEU A 273 0.64 21.90 -11.29
N ILE A 274 1.36 22.14 -10.20
CA ILE A 274 0.78 22.58 -8.93
C ILE A 274 1.39 23.92 -8.55
N GLN A 275 0.59 24.91 -8.21
CA GLN A 275 1.09 26.20 -7.71
C GLN A 275 1.99 25.97 -6.49
N LYS A 276 3.10 26.70 -6.44
CA LYS A 276 4.14 26.51 -5.40
C LYS A 276 3.63 26.71 -3.97
N ASP A 277 2.58 27.50 -3.76
CA ASP A 277 1.97 27.77 -2.46
C ASP A 277 1.04 26.63 -1.98
N LYS A 278 0.69 25.68 -2.82
CA LYS A 278 -0.20 24.57 -2.46
C LYS A 278 0.52 23.48 -1.69
N MET A 279 -0.23 22.83 -0.78
CA MET A 279 0.30 21.81 0.13
C MET A 279 1.02 20.66 -0.60
N LEU A 280 0.41 20.10 -1.64
CA LEU A 280 1.02 18.99 -2.41
C LEU A 280 2.33 19.41 -3.10
N ALA A 281 2.48 20.68 -3.50
CA ALA A 281 3.71 21.18 -4.08
C ALA A 281 4.89 21.17 -3.08
N GLN A 282 4.62 21.22 -1.79
CA GLN A 282 5.64 21.24 -0.73
C GLN A 282 6.07 19.83 -0.27
N VAL A 283 5.45 18.77 -0.79
CA VAL A 283 5.82 17.39 -0.47
C VAL A 283 7.03 16.99 -1.32
N ASN A 284 8.19 16.86 -0.72
CA ASN A 284 9.47 16.65 -1.40
C ASN A 284 10.10 15.29 -1.05
N GLY A 285 11.13 14.89 -1.80
CA GLY A 285 11.86 13.64 -1.61
C GLY A 285 10.95 12.42 -1.80
N VAL A 286 11.14 11.40 -0.99
CA VAL A 286 10.38 10.14 -1.06
C VAL A 286 9.02 10.19 -0.34
N MET A 287 8.59 11.36 0.11
CA MET A 287 7.38 11.50 0.92
C MET A 287 6.11 11.37 0.08
N ASN A 288 5.09 10.77 0.68
CA ASN A 288 3.75 10.67 0.12
C ASN A 288 2.79 11.64 0.83
N ALA A 289 1.73 12.03 0.13
CA ALA A 289 0.62 12.80 0.71
C ALA A 289 -0.67 12.51 -0.05
N VAL A 290 -1.79 12.54 0.65
CA VAL A 290 -3.12 12.36 0.06
C VAL A 290 -4.03 13.47 0.56
N LEU A 291 -4.71 14.11 -0.36
CA LEU A 291 -5.73 15.13 -0.13
C LEU A 291 -7.10 14.52 -0.49
N VAL A 292 -8.04 14.67 0.43
CA VAL A 292 -9.42 14.20 0.27
C VAL A 292 -10.37 15.35 0.53
#